data_fbfb4f063fa7d15dbe2467d3a32ff6fe
#
_entry.id   fbfb4f063fa7d15dbe2467d3a32ff6fe
#
_cell.length_a   1.000
_cell.length_b   1.000
_cell.length_c   1.000
_cell.angle_alpha   90.00
_cell.angle_beta   90.00
_cell.angle_gamma   90.00
#
_symmetry.space_group_name_H-M   'P 1'
#
loop_
_entity.id
_entity.type
_entity.pdbx_description
1 polymer ?
#
loop_
_entity_poly.entity_id
_entity_poly.type
_entity_poly.pdbx_seq_one_letter_code
_entity_poly.pdbx_strand_id
1 'polypeptide(L)'
;ANINLTLFMAYTRITAAEAAALIKNDDNIGMSGFTPAGTAKAVTRELAKKAEAEHAAGRPFQVGIFTGASTGQSTDGVMSIAQAIKYRAPYTTNGDFRKSVNAGEIAYNDLHLSHMAQELRYGFYGDIDWAIIEVCDIEEVGDKIRCYLTAAGGISPTVVRLAKKGVILELNSFHNPNAKFIHDVYEPLDPPY
;
A
#
# COMPACT_ATOMS: atom_id res chain seq x y z
N ALA A 1 39.18 4.89 -23.77
CA ALA A 1 38.78 4.46 -22.44
C ALA A 1 37.24 4.57 -22.34
N ASN A 2 36.53 3.44 -22.36
CA ASN A 2 35.09 3.41 -22.14
C ASN A 2 34.84 3.58 -20.64
N ILE A 3 34.36 4.74 -20.28
CA ILE A 3 33.83 4.95 -18.91
C ILE A 3 32.44 4.30 -18.88
N ASN A 4 32.36 3.11 -18.29
CA ASN A 4 31.09 2.51 -17.93
C ASN A 4 30.51 3.36 -16.79
N LEU A 5 29.67 4.35 -17.13
CA LEU A 5 28.81 5.00 -16.15
C LEU A 5 27.75 3.97 -15.75
N THR A 6 27.97 3.25 -14.65
CA THR A 6 26.90 2.53 -13.99
C THR A 6 26.00 3.60 -13.38
N LEU A 7 24.89 3.92 -14.04
CA LEU A 7 23.84 4.76 -13.46
C LEU A 7 23.28 3.98 -12.25
N PHE A 8 23.65 4.37 -11.06
CA PHE A 8 22.98 3.95 -9.86
C PHE A 8 21.61 4.63 -9.83
N MET A 9 20.58 3.91 -10.22
CA MET A 9 19.21 4.39 -10.06
C MET A 9 18.87 4.42 -8.57
N ALA A 10 18.22 5.50 -8.14
CA ALA A 10 17.78 5.67 -6.74
C ALA A 10 16.69 4.66 -6.34
N TYR A 11 16.22 3.83 -7.25
CA TYR A 11 15.24 2.77 -7.03
C TYR A 11 15.47 1.59 -7.99
N THR A 12 14.95 0.42 -7.62
CA THR A 12 15.00 -0.78 -8.46
C THR A 12 13.65 -1.00 -9.13
N ARG A 13 13.66 -1.24 -10.44
CA ARG A 13 12.46 -1.63 -11.19
C ARG A 13 12.26 -3.13 -11.06
N ILE A 14 11.09 -3.53 -10.63
CA ILE A 14 10.69 -4.93 -10.43
C ILE A 14 9.28 -5.14 -10.96
N THR A 15 8.92 -6.39 -11.17
CA THR A 15 7.55 -6.78 -11.49
C THR A 15 6.66 -6.76 -10.25
N ALA A 16 5.35 -6.74 -10.44
CA ALA A 16 4.39 -6.84 -9.33
C ALA A 16 4.53 -8.16 -8.55
N ALA A 17 4.90 -9.25 -9.22
CA ALA A 17 5.15 -10.53 -8.57
C ALA A 17 6.41 -10.50 -7.68
N GLU A 18 7.49 -9.89 -8.17
CA GLU A 18 8.71 -9.69 -7.38
C GLU A 18 8.45 -8.77 -6.18
N ALA A 19 7.65 -7.71 -6.36
CA ALA A 19 7.22 -6.85 -5.26
C ALA A 19 6.42 -7.63 -4.21
N ALA A 20 5.45 -8.43 -4.63
CA ALA A 20 4.68 -9.28 -3.72
C ALA A 20 5.55 -10.34 -3.01
N ALA A 21 6.63 -10.81 -3.65
CA ALA A 21 7.55 -11.77 -3.04
C ALA A 21 8.33 -11.19 -1.84
N LEU A 22 8.56 -9.87 -1.80
CA LEU A 22 9.20 -9.18 -0.69
C LEU A 22 8.39 -9.23 0.61
N ILE A 23 7.07 -9.22 0.48
CA ILE A 23 6.13 -9.14 1.60
C ILE A 23 6.02 -10.51 2.27
N LYS A 24 6.12 -10.54 3.59
CA LYS A 24 6.09 -11.76 4.40
C LYS A 24 4.76 -11.93 5.13
N ASN A 25 4.51 -13.15 5.61
CA ASN A 25 3.41 -13.37 6.53
C ASN A 25 3.54 -12.45 7.74
N ASP A 26 2.42 -11.92 8.21
CA ASP A 26 2.28 -10.98 9.32
C ASP A 26 2.80 -9.56 9.09
N ASP A 27 3.34 -9.23 7.92
CA ASP A 27 3.68 -7.84 7.60
C ASP A 27 2.46 -6.92 7.67
N ASN A 28 2.66 -5.70 8.14
CA ASN A 28 1.70 -4.62 8.08
C ASN A 28 1.98 -3.71 6.88
N ILE A 29 0.96 -3.49 6.08
CA ILE A 29 1.06 -2.75 4.82
C ILE A 29 0.22 -1.49 4.89
N GLY A 30 0.86 -0.34 4.73
CA GLY A 30 0.18 0.92 4.49
C GLY A 30 -0.03 1.14 2.99
N MET A 31 -1.22 1.57 2.58
CA MET A 31 -1.55 1.71 1.16
C MET A 31 -2.14 3.06 0.83
N SER A 32 -1.88 3.52 -0.40
CA SER A 32 -2.57 4.67 -0.98
C SER A 32 -4.02 4.35 -1.33
N GLY A 33 -4.79 5.39 -1.59
CA GLY A 33 -6.11 5.27 -2.18
C GLY A 33 -7.23 5.90 -1.36
N PHE A 34 -8.25 6.28 -2.10
CA PHE A 34 -9.56 6.72 -1.60
C PHE A 34 -10.64 6.06 -2.47
N THR A 35 -11.46 5.20 -1.89
CA THR A 35 -12.34 4.30 -2.65
C THR A 35 -11.52 3.49 -3.67
N PRO A 36 -11.92 3.25 -4.93
CA PRO A 36 -11.04 2.59 -5.89
C PRO A 36 -10.00 3.50 -6.54
N ALA A 37 -10.02 4.82 -6.26
CA ALA A 37 -9.10 5.77 -6.87
C ALA A 37 -7.73 5.78 -6.14
N GLY A 38 -6.65 5.81 -6.89
CA GLY A 38 -5.29 5.91 -6.36
C GLY A 38 -4.81 4.68 -5.59
N THR A 39 -5.45 3.52 -5.76
CA THR A 39 -5.05 2.27 -5.10
C THR A 39 -4.16 1.43 -5.99
N ALA A 40 -3.16 0.78 -5.41
CA ALA A 40 -2.40 -0.24 -6.08
C ALA A 40 -3.30 -1.41 -6.51
N LYS A 41 -3.08 -1.93 -7.71
CA LYS A 41 -3.95 -2.96 -8.33
C LYS A 41 -3.18 -4.21 -8.76
N ALA A 42 -1.95 -4.04 -9.20
CA ALA A 42 -1.11 -5.12 -9.68
C ALA A 42 -0.46 -5.88 -8.52
N VAL A 43 0.15 -5.18 -7.59
CA VAL A 43 0.82 -5.80 -6.43
C VAL A 43 -0.18 -6.53 -5.54
N THR A 44 -1.36 -5.96 -5.28
CA THR A 44 -2.40 -6.60 -4.47
C THR A 44 -2.93 -7.89 -5.10
N ARG A 45 -3.04 -7.92 -6.43
CA ARG A 45 -3.42 -9.11 -7.18
C ARG A 45 -2.37 -10.22 -7.06
N GLU A 46 -1.09 -9.88 -7.13
CA GLU A 46 -0.01 -10.84 -6.94
C GLU A 46 0.11 -11.31 -5.48
N LEU A 47 -0.18 -10.44 -4.51
CA LEU A 47 -0.29 -10.83 -3.09
C LEU A 47 -1.42 -11.83 -2.85
N ALA A 48 -2.57 -11.64 -3.47
CA ALA A 48 -3.67 -12.58 -3.40
C ALA A 48 -3.26 -13.96 -3.96
N LYS A 49 -2.64 -14.01 -5.13
CA LYS A 49 -2.10 -15.26 -5.70
C LYS A 49 -1.06 -15.92 -4.80
N LYS A 50 -0.19 -15.12 -4.20
CA LYS A 50 0.80 -15.63 -3.24
C LYS A 50 0.12 -16.27 -2.03
N ALA A 51 -0.89 -15.60 -1.46
CA ALA A 51 -1.64 -16.14 -0.33
C ALA A 51 -2.31 -17.47 -0.68
N GLU A 52 -2.97 -17.56 -1.83
CA GLU A 52 -3.57 -18.81 -2.32
C GLU A 52 -2.53 -19.93 -2.45
N ALA A 53 -1.37 -19.63 -3.02
CA ALA A 53 -0.27 -20.60 -3.16
C ALA A 53 0.30 -21.07 -1.81
N GLU A 54 0.50 -20.15 -0.87
CA GLU A 54 0.96 -20.47 0.49
C GLU A 54 -0.06 -21.34 1.22
N HIS A 55 -1.35 -20.98 1.17
CA HIS A 55 -2.41 -21.77 1.78
C HIS A 55 -2.53 -23.17 1.16
N ALA A 56 -2.44 -23.28 -0.17
CA ALA A 56 -2.44 -24.59 -0.85
C ALA A 56 -1.26 -25.47 -0.43
N ALA A 57 -0.15 -24.86 -0.04
CA ALA A 57 1.03 -25.57 0.49
C ALA A 57 1.00 -25.78 2.01
N GLY A 58 -0.12 -25.46 2.67
CA GLY A 58 -0.30 -25.61 4.12
C GLY A 58 0.47 -24.59 4.96
N ARG A 59 0.91 -23.47 4.36
CA ARG A 59 1.61 -22.41 5.07
C ARG A 59 0.70 -21.20 5.29
N PRO A 60 0.75 -20.55 6.46
CA PRO A 60 -0.02 -19.34 6.70
C PRO A 60 0.53 -18.16 5.89
N PHE A 61 -0.37 -17.36 5.33
CA PHE A 61 -0.02 -16.07 4.76
C PHE A 61 -1.17 -15.08 4.91
N GLN A 62 -1.00 -14.14 5.80
CA GLN A 62 -1.93 -13.03 6.01
C GLN A 62 -1.14 -11.77 6.36
N VAL A 63 -1.69 -10.61 6.01
CA VAL A 63 -1.09 -9.29 6.26
C VAL A 63 -2.09 -8.34 6.90
N GLY A 64 -1.59 -7.36 7.66
CA GLY A 64 -2.38 -6.22 8.08
C GLY A 64 -2.45 -5.18 6.97
N ILE A 65 -3.62 -4.57 6.74
CA ILE A 65 -3.81 -3.55 5.71
C ILE A 65 -4.37 -2.26 6.33
N PHE A 66 -3.66 -1.17 6.11
CA PHE A 66 -3.98 0.16 6.61
C PHE A 66 -4.06 1.14 5.43
N THR A 67 -5.19 1.79 5.27
CA THR A 67 -5.41 2.70 4.14
C THR A 67 -6.03 4.01 4.61
N GLY A 68 -6.30 4.91 3.69
CA GLY A 68 -7.32 5.94 3.85
C GLY A 68 -8.71 5.32 3.82
N ALA A 69 -9.66 5.92 3.11
CA ALA A 69 -10.99 5.31 2.90
C ALA A 69 -10.87 4.03 2.05
N SER A 70 -11.96 3.26 1.99
CA SER A 70 -12.06 1.98 1.28
C SER A 70 -11.35 1.95 -0.06
N THR A 71 -10.65 0.86 -0.32
CA THR A 71 -9.88 0.65 -1.53
C THR A 71 -10.62 -0.19 -2.60
N GLY A 72 -11.74 -0.80 -2.27
CA GLY A 72 -12.60 -1.50 -3.24
C GLY A 72 -12.10 -2.89 -3.68
N GLN A 73 -12.60 -3.34 -4.85
CA GLN A 73 -12.40 -4.73 -5.31
C GLN A 73 -10.94 -5.09 -5.58
N SER A 74 -10.14 -4.16 -6.09
CA SER A 74 -8.75 -4.42 -6.45
C SER A 74 -7.82 -4.68 -5.27
N THR A 75 -8.22 -4.33 -4.07
CA THR A 75 -7.49 -4.58 -2.82
C THR A 75 -8.34 -5.40 -1.85
N ASP A 76 -9.36 -4.78 -1.25
CA ASP A 76 -10.16 -5.45 -0.22
C ASP A 76 -10.84 -6.71 -0.75
N GLY A 77 -11.39 -6.68 -1.97
CA GLY A 77 -12.08 -7.82 -2.56
C GLY A 77 -11.13 -8.98 -2.84
N VAL A 78 -10.12 -8.77 -3.69
CA VAL A 78 -9.20 -9.86 -4.09
C VAL A 78 -8.44 -10.45 -2.91
N MET A 79 -8.00 -9.61 -1.97
CA MET A 79 -7.26 -10.04 -0.78
C MET A 79 -8.15 -10.79 0.22
N SER A 80 -9.44 -10.40 0.35
CA SER A 80 -10.40 -11.13 1.20
C SER A 80 -10.75 -12.50 0.62
N ILE A 81 -10.99 -12.59 -0.68
CA ILE A 81 -11.26 -13.85 -1.35
C ILE A 81 -10.09 -14.83 -1.18
N ALA A 82 -8.86 -14.33 -1.27
CA ALA A 82 -7.65 -15.12 -1.05
C ALA A 82 -7.33 -15.39 0.43
N GLN A 83 -8.17 -14.94 1.37
CA GLN A 83 -7.96 -15.03 2.83
C GLN A 83 -6.61 -14.45 3.27
N ALA A 84 -6.16 -13.40 2.59
CA ALA A 84 -4.85 -12.79 2.76
C ALA A 84 -4.80 -11.65 3.79
N ILE A 85 -5.93 -11.31 4.41
CA ILE A 85 -6.04 -10.20 5.36
C ILE A 85 -6.24 -10.74 6.78
N LYS A 86 -5.34 -10.42 7.70
CA LYS A 86 -5.51 -10.67 9.14
C LYS A 86 -6.22 -9.53 9.86
N TYR A 87 -5.90 -8.31 9.47
CA TYR A 87 -6.41 -7.08 10.10
C TYR A 87 -6.61 -5.98 9.06
N ARG A 88 -7.66 -5.19 9.23
CA ARG A 88 -7.98 -4.08 8.32
C ARG A 88 -8.50 -2.85 9.09
N ALA A 89 -7.96 -1.69 8.78
CA ALA A 89 -8.45 -0.38 9.22
C ALA A 89 -8.23 0.67 8.11
N PRO A 90 -8.99 1.75 8.10
CA PRO A 90 -10.13 2.08 8.94
C PRO A 90 -11.46 1.54 8.40
N TYR A 91 -11.90 2.02 7.28
CA TYR A 91 -13.24 1.81 6.73
C TYR A 91 -13.20 1.17 5.34
N THR A 92 -14.12 0.26 5.06
CA THR A 92 -14.33 -0.28 3.71
C THR A 92 -15.79 -0.63 3.45
N THR A 93 -16.19 -0.52 2.18
CA THR A 93 -17.55 -0.87 1.71
C THR A 93 -17.58 -2.16 0.89
N ASN A 94 -16.44 -2.84 0.70
CA ASN A 94 -16.36 -4.01 -0.15
C ASN A 94 -17.20 -5.18 0.39
N GLY A 95 -18.00 -5.83 -0.48
CA GLY A 95 -18.91 -6.89 -0.11
C GLY A 95 -18.23 -8.20 0.30
N ASP A 96 -17.14 -8.57 -0.38
CA ASP A 96 -16.39 -9.80 -0.06
C ASP A 96 -15.64 -9.63 1.26
N PHE A 97 -15.03 -8.48 1.46
CA PHE A 97 -14.43 -8.12 2.74
C PHE A 97 -15.45 -8.21 3.91
N ARG A 98 -16.65 -7.65 3.72
CA ARG A 98 -17.70 -7.68 4.75
C ARG A 98 -18.12 -9.10 5.11
N LYS A 99 -18.18 -10.01 4.13
CA LYS A 99 -18.47 -11.42 4.39
C LYS A 99 -17.42 -12.04 5.30
N SER A 100 -16.13 -11.81 5.01
CA SER A 100 -15.03 -12.35 5.82
C SER A 100 -14.98 -11.75 7.23
N VAL A 101 -15.27 -10.46 7.38
CA VAL A 101 -15.41 -9.86 8.73
C VAL A 101 -16.55 -10.47 9.50
N ASN A 102 -17.73 -10.63 8.88
CA ASN A 102 -18.90 -11.24 9.55
C ASN A 102 -18.67 -12.72 9.89
N ALA A 103 -17.82 -13.41 9.14
CA ALA A 103 -17.41 -14.79 9.44
C ALA A 103 -16.33 -14.88 10.54
N GLY A 104 -15.79 -13.75 11.00
CA GLY A 104 -14.73 -13.72 12.01
C GLY A 104 -13.33 -14.05 11.46
N GLU A 105 -13.17 -14.02 10.14
CA GLU A 105 -11.90 -14.35 9.47
C GLU A 105 -10.91 -13.17 9.46
N ILE A 106 -11.42 -11.94 9.51
CA ILE A 106 -10.63 -10.71 9.50
C ILE A 106 -10.95 -9.88 10.73
N ALA A 107 -9.92 -9.50 11.48
CA ALA A 107 -10.06 -8.48 12.51
C ALA A 107 -10.20 -7.10 11.85
N TYR A 108 -11.24 -6.38 12.25
CA TYR A 108 -11.58 -5.10 11.62
C TYR A 108 -11.83 -4.03 12.65
N ASN A 109 -11.27 -2.85 12.40
CA ASN A 109 -11.55 -1.67 13.19
C ASN A 109 -12.03 -0.53 12.29
N ASP A 110 -13.27 -0.08 12.52
CA ASP A 110 -13.84 1.08 11.87
C ASP A 110 -13.58 2.31 12.74
N LEU A 111 -12.94 3.31 12.16
CA LEU A 111 -12.63 4.55 12.84
C LEU A 111 -12.74 5.74 11.87
N HIS A 112 -12.82 6.92 12.43
CA HIS A 112 -12.79 8.13 11.63
C HIS A 112 -11.50 8.23 10.81
N LEU A 113 -11.65 8.50 9.53
CA LEU A 113 -10.55 8.60 8.60
C LEU A 113 -9.50 9.64 9.02
N SER A 114 -9.95 10.73 9.62
CA SER A 114 -9.08 11.79 10.16
C SER A 114 -8.15 11.32 11.29
N HIS A 115 -8.48 10.23 11.97
CA HIS A 115 -7.67 9.68 13.06
C HIS A 115 -6.65 8.65 12.58
N MET A 116 -6.87 8.03 11.42
CA MET A 116 -6.06 6.90 10.96
C MET A 116 -4.57 7.23 10.87
N ALA A 117 -4.22 8.33 10.24
CA ALA A 117 -2.82 8.73 10.09
C ALA A 117 -2.16 9.01 11.46
N GLN A 118 -2.87 9.67 12.35
CA GLN A 118 -2.38 9.97 13.69
C GLN A 118 -2.19 8.69 14.52
N GLU A 119 -3.14 7.77 14.49
CA GLU A 119 -3.05 6.52 15.23
C GLU A 119 -1.91 5.62 14.73
N LEU A 120 -1.63 5.64 13.42
CA LEU A 120 -0.45 4.98 12.85
C LEU A 120 0.84 5.63 13.36
N ARG A 121 0.92 6.96 13.42
CA ARG A 121 2.09 7.65 13.96
C ARG A 121 2.31 7.37 15.45
N TYR A 122 1.25 7.18 16.21
CA TYR A 122 1.34 6.76 17.62
C TYR A 122 1.72 5.29 17.80
N GLY A 123 1.70 4.50 16.72
CA GLY A 123 2.06 3.09 16.77
C GLY A 123 1.02 2.18 17.40
N PHE A 124 -0.25 2.58 17.45
CA PHE A 124 -1.32 1.79 18.07
C PHE A 124 -1.55 0.43 17.38
N TYR A 125 -1.19 0.33 16.12
CA TYR A 125 -1.31 -0.88 15.30
C TYR A 125 0.02 -1.62 15.09
N GLY A 126 1.07 -1.20 15.79
CA GLY A 126 2.42 -1.66 15.55
C GLY A 126 3.11 -0.93 14.38
N ASP A 127 4.26 -1.45 13.98
CA ASP A 127 5.04 -0.88 12.88
C ASP A 127 4.36 -1.13 11.53
N ILE A 128 4.52 -0.20 10.59
CA ILE A 128 4.23 -0.40 9.18
C ILE A 128 5.50 -0.97 8.53
N ASP A 129 5.41 -2.17 7.99
CA ASP A 129 6.53 -2.83 7.31
C ASP A 129 6.76 -2.27 5.91
N TRP A 130 5.70 -2.21 5.12
CA TRP A 130 5.74 -1.77 3.73
C TRP A 130 4.71 -0.70 3.45
N ALA A 131 5.07 0.25 2.58
CA ALA A 131 4.11 1.14 1.95
C ALA A 131 3.94 0.74 0.48
N ILE A 132 2.70 0.58 0.01
CA ILE A 132 2.38 0.31 -1.40
C ILE A 132 1.57 1.48 -1.94
N ILE A 133 2.16 2.25 -2.83
CA ILE A 133 1.64 3.53 -3.29
C ILE A 133 1.46 3.53 -4.81
N GLU A 134 0.25 3.82 -5.29
CA GLU A 134 0.04 4.10 -6.72
C GLU A 134 0.54 5.50 -7.05
N VAL A 135 1.35 5.60 -8.09
CA VAL A 135 1.93 6.87 -8.57
C VAL A 135 1.71 7.03 -10.08
N CYS A 136 1.63 8.26 -10.54
CA CYS A 136 1.53 8.57 -11.97
C CYS A 136 2.87 8.93 -12.61
N ASP A 137 3.86 9.32 -11.81
CA ASP A 137 5.20 9.63 -12.27
C ASP A 137 6.24 9.51 -11.17
N ILE A 138 7.48 9.24 -11.56
CA ILE A 138 8.65 9.13 -10.66
C ILE A 138 9.78 9.89 -11.31
N GLU A 139 10.35 10.85 -10.61
CA GLU A 139 11.50 11.66 -11.04
C GLU A 139 12.70 11.41 -10.12
N GLU A 140 13.88 11.29 -10.69
CA GLU A 140 15.13 11.31 -9.94
C GLU A 140 15.58 12.75 -9.72
N VAL A 141 15.84 13.13 -8.46
CA VAL A 141 16.26 14.47 -8.07
C VAL A 141 17.49 14.34 -7.18
N GLY A 142 18.67 14.40 -7.78
CA GLY A 142 19.93 14.13 -7.09
C GLY A 142 20.02 12.67 -6.63
N ASP A 143 20.19 12.47 -5.34
CA ASP A 143 20.24 11.15 -4.69
C ASP A 143 18.86 10.66 -4.21
N LYS A 144 17.80 11.39 -4.52
CA LYS A 144 16.42 11.13 -4.08
C LYS A 144 15.50 10.90 -5.26
N ILE A 145 14.35 10.34 -4.96
CA ILE A 145 13.24 10.26 -5.91
C ILE A 145 12.10 11.16 -5.45
N ARG A 146 11.41 11.72 -6.41
CA ARG A 146 10.14 12.42 -6.23
C ARG A 146 9.05 11.61 -6.87
N CYS A 147 8.02 11.28 -6.08
CA CYS A 147 6.88 10.48 -6.53
C CYS A 147 5.65 11.36 -6.58
N TYR A 148 4.85 11.18 -7.61
CA TYR A 148 3.62 11.92 -7.81
C TYR A 148 2.43 10.98 -7.69
N LEU A 149 1.55 11.29 -6.74
CA LEU A 149 0.32 10.52 -6.52
C LEU A 149 -0.64 10.63 -7.71
N THR A 150 -1.56 9.70 -7.80
CA THR A 150 -2.60 9.69 -8.84
C THR A 150 -3.83 10.48 -8.40
N ALA A 151 -5.04 9.96 -8.59
CA ALA A 151 -6.28 10.67 -8.30
C ALA A 151 -6.58 10.86 -6.80
N ALA A 152 -5.91 10.15 -5.92
CA ALA A 152 -6.14 10.23 -4.48
C ALA A 152 -4.84 10.15 -3.68
N GLY A 153 -4.71 11.05 -2.70
CA GLY A 153 -3.59 11.06 -1.76
C GLY A 153 -3.76 10.05 -0.61
N GLY A 154 -4.95 10.04 -0.01
CA GLY A 154 -5.22 9.23 1.18
C GLY A 154 -4.21 9.51 2.30
N ILE A 155 -3.74 8.46 2.95
CA ILE A 155 -2.71 8.53 4.00
C ILE A 155 -1.30 8.23 3.48
N SER A 156 -1.09 8.33 2.17
CA SER A 156 0.18 7.97 1.51
C SER A 156 1.41 8.58 2.16
N PRO A 157 1.47 9.88 2.47
CA PRO A 157 2.66 10.47 3.09
C PRO A 157 2.99 9.83 4.44
N THR A 158 1.98 9.58 5.27
CA THR A 158 2.15 8.95 6.59
C THR A 158 2.73 7.54 6.45
N VAL A 159 2.17 6.69 5.61
CA VAL A 159 2.62 5.29 5.49
C VAL A 159 3.99 5.19 4.83
N VAL A 160 4.30 6.04 3.87
CA VAL A 160 5.65 6.13 3.28
C VAL A 160 6.69 6.48 4.34
N ARG A 161 6.39 7.42 5.21
CA ARG A 161 7.29 7.86 6.28
C ARG A 161 7.49 6.78 7.36
N LEU A 162 6.45 5.99 7.64
CA LEU A 162 6.47 4.97 8.69
C LEU A 162 7.02 3.62 8.21
N ALA A 163 7.09 3.35 6.92
CA ALA A 163 7.50 2.08 6.37
C ALA A 163 8.93 1.70 6.78
N LYS A 164 9.08 0.59 7.50
CA LYS A 164 10.36 0.13 8.06
C LYS A 164 11.19 -0.66 7.07
N LYS A 165 10.56 -1.47 6.21
CA LYS A 165 11.23 -2.36 5.25
C LYS A 165 11.40 -1.72 3.88
N GLY A 166 10.48 -0.84 3.49
CA GLY A 166 10.59 -0.10 2.24
C GLY A 166 9.26 0.38 1.66
N VAL A 167 9.38 1.03 0.51
CA VAL A 167 8.25 1.59 -0.23
C VAL A 167 8.21 0.93 -1.61
N ILE A 168 7.06 0.40 -1.97
CA ILE A 168 6.75 -0.14 -3.29
C ILE A 168 5.91 0.89 -4.02
N LEU A 169 6.42 1.39 -5.13
CA LEU A 169 5.72 2.33 -6.00
C LEU A 169 5.13 1.58 -7.18
N GLU A 170 3.81 1.57 -7.28
CA GLU A 170 3.11 1.02 -8.45
C GLU A 170 2.86 2.15 -9.45
N LEU A 171 3.68 2.20 -10.50
CA LEU A 171 3.55 3.20 -11.56
C LEU A 171 2.36 2.84 -12.46
N ASN A 172 1.33 3.66 -12.43
CA ASN A 172 0.16 3.53 -13.28
C ASN A 172 0.30 4.42 -14.52
N SER A 173 0.78 3.84 -15.60
CA SER A 173 0.99 4.55 -16.89
C SER A 173 -0.31 4.95 -17.60
N PHE A 174 -1.47 4.52 -17.10
CA PHE A 174 -2.78 4.98 -17.60
C PHE A 174 -3.11 6.41 -17.18
N HIS A 175 -2.54 6.86 -16.07
CA HIS A 175 -2.69 8.25 -15.64
C HIS A 175 -1.87 9.18 -16.50
N ASN A 176 -2.46 10.33 -16.81
CA ASN A 176 -1.75 11.41 -17.48
C ASN A 176 -0.61 11.91 -16.57
N PRO A 177 0.66 11.90 -17.03
CA PRO A 177 1.77 12.45 -16.24
C PRO A 177 1.59 13.90 -15.81
N ASN A 178 0.79 14.69 -16.54
CA ASN A 178 0.45 16.06 -16.16
C ASN A 178 -0.44 16.13 -14.91
N ALA A 179 -1.00 15.02 -14.46
CA ALA A 179 -1.75 14.94 -13.19
C ALA A 179 -0.85 15.09 -11.95
N LYS A 180 0.45 15.06 -12.10
CA LYS A 180 1.42 15.12 -10.99
C LYS A 180 1.35 16.35 -10.09
N PHE A 181 0.66 17.39 -10.46
CA PHE A 181 0.49 18.60 -9.65
C PHE A 181 -0.95 18.78 -9.11
N ILE A 182 -1.79 17.74 -9.13
CA ILE A 182 -3.17 17.81 -8.63
C ILE A 182 -3.19 17.92 -7.10
N HIS A 183 -2.24 17.27 -6.42
CA HIS A 183 -2.22 17.21 -4.97
C HIS A 183 -1.21 18.16 -4.37
N ASP A 184 -1.66 18.93 -3.37
CA ASP A 184 -0.81 19.66 -2.44
C ASP A 184 -0.91 18.91 -1.09
N VAL A 185 -0.05 17.90 -0.92
CA VAL A 185 -0.09 17.01 0.24
C VAL A 185 0.93 17.46 1.26
N TYR A 186 0.45 17.86 2.42
CA TYR A 186 1.25 18.26 3.55
C TYR A 186 1.19 17.20 4.67
N GLU A 187 2.34 16.78 5.15
CA GLU A 187 2.50 15.86 6.27
C GLU A 187 3.08 16.62 7.46
N PRO A 188 2.45 16.56 8.64
CA PRO A 188 3.05 17.09 9.87
C PRO A 188 4.40 16.43 10.13
N LEU A 189 5.39 17.23 10.49
CA LEU A 189 6.78 16.77 10.66
C LEU A 189 6.93 15.78 11.81
N ASP A 190 6.25 16.05 12.91
CA ASP A 190 6.36 15.26 14.13
C ASP A 190 4.99 14.96 14.74
N PRO A 191 4.74 13.74 15.22
CA PRO A 191 3.62 13.49 16.11
C PRO A 191 3.81 14.27 17.43
N PRO A 192 2.75 14.57 18.15
CA PRO A 192 1.38 14.11 18.02
C PRO A 192 0.46 15.19 17.39
N TYR A 193 0.42 15.35 16.10
CA TYR A 193 -0.44 16.35 15.47
C TYR A 193 -1.57 15.72 14.67
#